data_0c8aaad3211e71310795df5469ad1b00
#
_entry.id   0c8aaad3211e71310795df5469ad1b00
#
_cell.length_a   1.000
_cell.length_b   1.000
_cell.length_c   1.000
_cell.angle_alpha   90.00
_cell.angle_beta   90.00
_cell.angle_gamma   90.00
#
_symmetry.space_group_name_H-M   'P 1'
#
loop_
_entity.id
_entity.type
_entity.pdbx_description
1 polymer ?
#
loop_
_entity_poly.entity_id
_entity_poly.type
_entity_poly.pdbx_seq_one_letter_code
_entity_poly.pdbx_strand_id
1 'polypeptide(L)'
;MKRMNVIAVFDKDFKNTLMCKRTKNPYIGMYNLVGGKIEKENDNLNEAYRELKEETNIDKNDIDLIHFMNITYIQWNIELEVYYGILKNEVKLIEEVNKLEWVSINDNLKNR
;
A
#
# COMPACT_ATOMS: atom_id res chain seq x y z
N MET A 1 12.64 2.18 17.30
CA MET A 1 12.40 1.34 16.11
C MET A 1 11.53 2.11 15.13
N LYS A 2 11.95 2.19 13.90
CA LYS A 2 11.19 2.88 12.87
C LYS A 2 9.96 2.03 12.48
N ARG A 3 8.79 2.64 12.47
CA ARG A 3 7.54 1.96 12.13
C ARG A 3 7.04 2.42 10.79
N MET A 4 6.68 1.45 9.95
CA MET A 4 6.18 1.69 8.60
C MET A 4 4.95 0.83 8.36
N ASN A 5 4.12 1.23 7.40
CA ASN A 5 3.03 0.39 6.95
C ASN A 5 3.14 0.10 5.45
N VAL A 6 2.57 -1.01 5.04
CA VAL A 6 2.33 -1.34 3.64
C VAL A 6 0.90 -1.83 3.50
N ILE A 7 0.28 -1.47 2.38
CA ILE A 7 -1.14 -1.71 2.14
C ILE A 7 -1.30 -2.40 0.80
N ALA A 8 -1.82 -3.62 0.82
CA ALA A 8 -2.17 -4.34 -0.39
C ALA A 8 -3.62 -3.99 -0.74
N VAL A 9 -3.79 -3.21 -1.79
CA VAL A 9 -5.10 -2.80 -2.29
C VAL A 9 -5.46 -3.63 -3.49
N PHE A 10 -6.61 -4.29 -3.43
CA PHE A 10 -7.13 -5.08 -4.54
C PHE A 10 -8.34 -4.38 -5.16
N ASP A 11 -8.50 -4.52 -6.46
CA ASP A 11 -9.67 -3.96 -7.14
C ASP A 11 -10.94 -4.74 -6.78
N LYS A 12 -12.10 -4.22 -7.20
CA LYS A 12 -13.41 -4.79 -6.84
C LYS A 12 -13.54 -6.26 -7.20
N ASP A 13 -12.94 -6.67 -8.29
CA ASP A 13 -13.04 -8.05 -8.80
C ASP A 13 -11.93 -8.96 -8.28
N PHE A 14 -11.06 -8.43 -7.45
CA PHE A 14 -9.94 -9.16 -6.88
C PHE A 14 -9.02 -9.76 -7.95
N LYS A 15 -8.81 -9.02 -9.03
CA LYS A 15 -7.97 -9.45 -10.17
C LYS A 15 -6.64 -8.72 -10.22
N ASN A 16 -6.59 -7.51 -9.67
CA ASN A 16 -5.41 -6.66 -9.72
C ASN A 16 -5.08 -6.11 -8.35
N THR A 17 -3.81 -5.91 -8.11
CA THR A 17 -3.32 -5.21 -6.92
C THR A 17 -2.68 -3.89 -7.32
N LEU A 18 -2.85 -2.88 -6.48
CA LEU A 18 -2.31 -1.55 -6.72
C LEU A 18 -0.85 -1.49 -6.33
N MET A 19 -0.01 -1.05 -7.26
CA MET A 19 1.42 -0.91 -7.03
C MET A 19 1.86 0.51 -7.29
N CYS A 20 2.82 0.97 -6.51
CA CYS A 20 3.52 2.22 -6.73
C CYS A 20 4.81 1.96 -7.50
N LYS A 21 5.02 2.69 -8.58
CA LYS A 21 6.25 2.63 -9.34
C LYS A 21 7.09 3.86 -9.01
N ARG A 22 8.29 3.65 -8.51
CA ARG A 22 9.15 4.77 -8.12
C ARG A 22 9.58 5.58 -9.35
N THR A 23 9.50 6.90 -9.23
CA THR A 23 9.89 7.83 -10.30
C THR A 23 11.20 8.53 -10.02
N LYS A 24 11.78 8.34 -8.82
CA LYS A 24 13.01 9.00 -8.37
C LYS A 24 14.01 7.99 -7.82
N ASN A 25 15.31 8.35 -7.87
CA ASN A 25 16.35 7.59 -7.21
C ASN A 25 16.13 7.55 -5.70
N PRO A 26 16.55 6.49 -5.01
CA PRO A 26 17.04 5.24 -5.56
C PRO A 26 15.89 4.38 -6.09
N TYR A 27 16.23 3.38 -6.90
CA TYR A 27 15.30 2.35 -7.37
C TYR A 27 14.22 2.84 -8.34
N ILE A 28 14.55 3.78 -9.23
CA ILE A 28 13.63 4.21 -10.31
C ILE A 28 13.11 2.97 -11.05
N GLY A 29 11.78 2.93 -11.26
CA GLY A 29 11.12 1.83 -11.98
C GLY A 29 10.77 0.63 -11.13
N MET A 30 11.20 0.59 -9.87
CA MET A 30 10.85 -0.51 -8.96
C MET A 30 9.42 -0.34 -8.45
N TYR A 31 8.74 -1.46 -8.25
CA TYR A 31 7.38 -1.50 -7.74
C TYR A 31 7.37 -1.79 -6.24
N ASN A 32 6.49 -1.08 -5.53
CA ASN A 32 6.22 -1.31 -4.12
C ASN A 32 4.72 -1.24 -3.88
N LEU A 33 4.27 -1.87 -2.80
CA LEU A 33 2.92 -1.64 -2.32
C LEU A 33 2.80 -0.22 -1.77
N VAL A 34 1.57 0.29 -1.72
CA VAL A 34 1.26 1.58 -1.10
C VAL A 34 1.62 1.53 0.38
N GLY A 35 2.08 2.63 0.92
CA GLY A 35 2.37 2.72 2.34
C GLY A 35 3.40 3.79 2.64
N GLY A 36 3.80 3.88 3.90
CA GLY A 36 4.77 4.87 4.31
C GLY A 36 5.13 4.78 5.77
N LYS A 37 5.75 5.85 6.25
CA LYS A 37 6.18 5.95 7.64
C LYS A 37 5.00 6.27 8.55
N ILE A 38 4.90 5.56 9.67
CA ILE A 38 3.89 5.84 10.68
C ILE A 38 4.34 7.03 11.51
N GLU A 39 3.55 8.10 11.50
CA GLU A 39 3.85 9.33 12.21
C GLU A 39 3.19 9.41 13.57
N LYS A 40 1.98 8.82 13.72
CA LYS A 40 1.24 8.81 14.97
C LYS A 40 1.05 7.39 15.46
N GLU A 41 1.74 7.03 16.53
CA GLU A 41 1.81 5.65 16.99
C GLU A 41 0.54 5.13 17.65
N ASN A 42 -0.38 6.00 18.06
CA ASN A 42 -1.52 5.60 18.85
C ASN A 42 -2.74 5.14 18.04
N ASP A 43 -2.69 5.28 16.72
CA ASP A 43 -3.85 4.97 15.87
C ASP A 43 -3.38 4.43 14.52
N ASN A 44 -2.84 3.24 14.55
CA ASN A 44 -2.16 2.64 13.40
C ASN A 44 -3.09 2.41 12.21
N LEU A 45 -4.34 2.04 12.47
CA LEU A 45 -5.31 1.84 11.39
C LEU A 45 -5.65 3.16 10.69
N ASN A 46 -5.88 4.22 11.45
CA ASN A 46 -6.12 5.55 10.86
C ASN A 46 -4.89 6.06 10.11
N GLU A 47 -3.69 5.75 10.57
CA GLU A 47 -2.46 6.09 9.86
C GLU A 47 -2.40 5.38 8.51
N ALA A 48 -2.81 4.12 8.44
CA ALA A 48 -2.87 3.39 7.17
C ALA A 48 -3.87 4.05 6.21
N TYR A 49 -5.06 4.41 6.68
CA TYR A 49 -6.05 5.12 5.86
C TYR A 49 -5.53 6.49 5.41
N ARG A 50 -4.85 7.22 6.29
CA ARG A 50 -4.27 8.52 5.95
C ARG A 50 -3.26 8.39 4.82
N GLU A 51 -2.32 7.45 4.97
CA GLU A 51 -1.28 7.21 3.96
C GLU A 51 -1.89 6.82 2.61
N LEU A 52 -2.89 5.94 2.65
CA LEU A 52 -3.59 5.50 1.45
C LEU A 52 -4.27 6.67 0.74
N LYS A 53 -4.96 7.52 1.50
CA LYS A 53 -5.63 8.70 0.97
C LYS A 53 -4.64 9.68 0.34
N GLU A 54 -3.53 9.95 1.01
CA GLU A 54 -2.51 10.87 0.52
C GLU A 54 -1.88 10.38 -0.77
N GLU A 55 -1.57 9.09 -0.85
CA GLU A 55 -0.86 8.55 -2.01
C GLU A 55 -1.74 8.22 -3.19
N THR A 56 -3.01 7.89 -2.98
CA THR A 56 -3.84 7.29 -4.03
C THR A 56 -5.19 7.97 -4.22
N ASN A 57 -5.64 8.77 -3.28
CA ASN A 57 -7.00 9.30 -3.21
C ASN A 57 -8.06 8.26 -2.79
N ILE A 58 -7.67 7.05 -2.42
CA ILE A 58 -8.61 6.06 -1.89
C ILE A 58 -8.93 6.42 -0.43
N ASP A 59 -10.21 6.46 -0.13
CA ASP A 59 -10.78 6.95 1.13
C ASP A 59 -11.32 5.77 1.93
N LYS A 60 -11.51 5.95 3.24
CA LYS A 60 -12.08 4.87 4.08
C LYS A 60 -13.52 4.50 3.73
N ASN A 61 -14.22 5.31 2.92
CA ASN A 61 -15.53 4.93 2.38
C ASN A 61 -15.41 3.98 1.19
N ASP A 62 -14.23 3.87 0.60
CA ASP A 62 -13.99 3.07 -0.59
C ASP A 62 -13.45 1.68 -0.29
N ILE A 63 -12.92 1.48 0.90
CA ILE A 63 -12.22 0.24 1.26
C ILE A 63 -12.25 0.03 2.76
N ASP A 64 -12.34 -1.22 3.19
CA ASP A 64 -12.13 -1.60 4.58
C ASP A 64 -10.75 -2.23 4.71
N LEU A 65 -9.86 -1.58 5.45
CA LEU A 65 -8.53 -2.10 5.68
C LEU A 65 -8.51 -3.07 6.84
N ILE A 66 -7.83 -4.18 6.65
CA ILE A 66 -7.66 -5.22 7.64
C ILE A 66 -6.17 -5.34 7.97
N HIS A 67 -5.85 -5.29 9.25
CA HIS A 67 -4.49 -5.49 9.71
C HIS A 67 -4.17 -6.99 9.63
N PHE A 68 -3.20 -7.34 8.82
CA PHE A 68 -2.86 -8.73 8.53
C PHE A 68 -1.77 -9.27 9.43
N MET A 69 -0.65 -8.57 9.53
CA MET A 69 0.50 -9.01 10.34
C MET A 69 1.46 -7.85 10.56
N ASN A 70 2.38 -8.04 11.51
CA ASN A 70 3.55 -7.18 11.65
C ASN A 70 4.81 -8.00 11.37
N ILE A 71 5.76 -7.40 10.69
CA ILE A 71 7.05 -8.01 10.39
C ILE A 71 8.12 -7.13 11.01
N THR A 72 8.98 -7.73 11.83
CA THR A 72 10.08 -7.01 12.46
C THR A 72 11.40 -7.37 11.78
N TYR A 73 12.08 -6.36 11.26
CA TYR A 73 13.41 -6.51 10.67
C TYR A 73 14.44 -6.02 11.69
N ILE A 74 14.96 -6.94 12.48
CA ILE A 74 15.85 -6.61 13.59
C ILE A 74 17.11 -5.91 13.09
N GLN A 75 17.71 -6.40 12.02
CA GLN A 75 18.95 -5.85 11.47
C GLN A 75 18.81 -4.42 10.96
N TRP A 76 17.61 -3.99 10.63
CA TRP A 76 17.35 -2.64 10.12
C TRP A 76 16.59 -1.77 11.11
N ASN A 77 16.24 -2.33 12.26
CA ASN A 77 15.47 -1.65 13.29
C ASN A 77 14.16 -1.08 12.75
N ILE A 78 13.44 -1.90 11.97
CA ILE A 78 12.17 -1.52 11.35
C ILE A 78 11.09 -2.50 11.76
N GLU A 79 9.92 -1.98 12.12
CA GLU A 79 8.69 -2.74 12.25
C GLU A 79 7.73 -2.37 11.13
N LEU A 80 7.29 -3.37 10.37
CA LEU A 80 6.40 -3.19 9.23
C LEU A 80 5.02 -3.72 9.59
N GLU A 81 4.01 -2.87 9.51
CA GLU A 81 2.61 -3.25 9.66
C GLU A 81 2.01 -3.49 8.29
N VAL A 82 1.41 -4.65 8.09
CA VAL A 82 0.85 -5.05 6.79
C VAL A 82 -0.67 -5.02 6.87
N TYR A 83 -1.28 -4.28 5.95
CA TYR A 83 -2.73 -4.16 5.81
C TYR A 83 -3.16 -4.62 4.43
N TYR A 84 -4.41 -5.02 4.30
CA TYR A 84 -4.99 -5.29 2.98
C TYR A 84 -6.46 -4.90 2.96
N GLY A 85 -6.99 -4.75 1.75
CA GLY A 85 -8.40 -4.49 1.54
C GLY A 85 -8.77 -4.62 0.07
N ILE A 86 -10.06 -4.80 -0.17
CA ILE A 86 -10.63 -4.88 -1.51
C ILE A 86 -11.52 -3.65 -1.72
N LEU A 87 -11.33 -2.94 -2.81
CA LEU A 87 -12.14 -1.76 -3.13
C LEU A 87 -13.62 -2.13 -3.24
N LYS A 88 -14.46 -1.33 -2.61
CA LYS A 88 -15.92 -1.44 -2.71
C LYS A 88 -16.46 -0.68 -3.92
N ASN A 89 -15.75 0.37 -4.32
CA ASN A 89 -16.15 1.29 -5.37
C ASN A 89 -15.02 1.47 -6.34
N GLU A 90 -15.35 1.95 -7.55
CA GLU A 90 -14.33 2.46 -8.43
C GLU A 90 -13.88 3.84 -7.93
N VAL A 91 -12.59 4.04 -7.88
CA VAL A 91 -11.99 5.27 -7.36
C VAL A 91 -11.11 5.89 -8.43
N LYS A 92 -11.23 7.19 -8.60
CA LYS A 92 -10.30 7.94 -9.44
C LYS A 92 -9.01 8.12 -8.67
N LEU A 93 -7.98 7.40 -9.07
CA LEU A 93 -6.67 7.49 -8.43
C LEU A 93 -6.00 8.83 -8.77
N ILE A 94 -5.30 9.38 -7.79
CA ILE A 94 -4.50 10.59 -7.95
C ILE A 94 -3.07 10.25 -7.58
N GLU A 95 -2.17 10.41 -8.52
CA GLU A 95 -0.74 10.17 -8.30
C GLU A 95 -0.12 11.41 -7.67
N GLU A 96 0.38 11.28 -6.46
CA GLU A 96 1.02 12.41 -5.79
C GLU A 96 2.51 12.49 -6.12
N VAL A 97 3.25 11.42 -5.85
CA VAL A 97 4.69 11.36 -6.10
C VAL A 97 5.04 10.24 -7.05
N ASN A 98 4.56 9.03 -6.76
CA ASN A 98 4.86 7.84 -7.55
C ASN A 98 3.71 7.54 -8.51
N LYS A 99 4.04 6.88 -9.61
CA LYS A 99 3.01 6.36 -10.50
C LYS A 99 2.28 5.22 -9.84
N LEU A 100 0.98 5.13 -10.10
CA LEU A 100 0.12 4.07 -9.59
C LEU A 100 -0.28 3.18 -10.75
N GLU A 101 -0.13 1.87 -10.58
CA GLU A 101 -0.49 0.90 -11.61
C GLU A 101 -1.23 -0.28 -10.99
N TRP A 102 -2.26 -0.72 -11.68
CA TRP A 102 -2.93 -1.97 -11.37
C TRP A 102 -2.15 -3.11 -12.03
N VAL A 103 -1.69 -4.07 -11.24
CA VAL A 103 -0.91 -5.21 -11.72
C VAL A 103 -1.72 -6.48 -11.51
N SER A 104 -1.86 -7.28 -12.58
CA SER A 104 -2.63 -8.51 -12.52
C SER A 104 -2.02 -9.51 -11.56
N ILE A 105 -2.83 -10.05 -10.67
CA ILE A 105 -2.41 -11.09 -9.73
C ILE A 105 -2.00 -12.35 -10.48
N ASN A 106 -2.73 -12.70 -11.54
CA ASN A 106 -2.46 -13.90 -12.33
C ASN A 106 -1.14 -13.81 -13.09
N ASP A 107 -0.82 -12.65 -13.65
CA ASP A 107 0.43 -12.45 -14.38
C ASP A 107 1.62 -12.62 -13.46
N ASN A 108 1.53 -12.12 -12.23
CA ASN A 108 2.59 -12.30 -11.24
C ASN A 108 2.84 -13.77 -10.91
N LEU A 109 1.78 -14.58 -10.87
CA LEU A 109 1.90 -16.00 -10.60
C LEU A 109 2.52 -16.76 -11.79
N LYS A 110 2.22 -16.33 -13.01
CA LYS A 110 2.74 -16.98 -14.22
C LYS A 110 4.21 -16.71 -14.48
N ASN A 111 4.73 -15.61 -14.00
CA ASN A 111 6.09 -15.15 -14.27
C ASN A 111 7.11 -15.64 -13.23
N ARG A 112 6.76 -16.60 -12.46
CA ARG A 112 7.66 -17.19 -11.46
C ARG A 112 8.51 -18.32 -12.01
#